data_5ab2eb26f198a8162ecf93a7f2bc9f32
#
_entry.id   5ab2eb26f198a8162ecf93a7f2bc9f32
#
_cell.length_a   1.000
_cell.length_b   1.000
_cell.length_c   1.000
_cell.angle_alpha   90.00
_cell.angle_beta   90.00
_cell.angle_gamma   90.00
#
_symmetry.space_group_name_H-M   'P 1'
#
loop_
_entity.id
_entity.type
_entity.pdbx_description
1 polymer ?
#
loop_
_entity_poly.entity_id
_entity_poly.type
_entity_poly.pdbx_seq_one_letter_code
_entity_poly.pdbx_strand_id
1 'polypeptide(L)'
;IFERKGIPAGAANLVMGSGAAVGATIAESHDVELVAFTGSTSIGQGIGRTAMSNVKRVGLELGGKSPYVIFGDADLESTVEWAMFGIFFNQGEVCSATSRILIEESFHDEFTERVLERTNALSIGDPLQDPDIGAVVSEEQMNTVLQYIENAKSEGAKCLCGGERYTKNECSEGFFIRPTIFDQCTSDMTIVKEEVFGPVVTVQTFKTEAEAIEMANDTPFGLGAAVSTQNIARAIRVIKEIRAGNTWINCSQPTFNEAPWGGYKMSGIGRELGVHGLEEYQEIKQININL
;
A
#
# COMPACT_ATOMS: atom_id res chain seq x y z
N ILE A 1 24.28 2.97 -15.56
CA ILE A 1 23.40 2.12 -16.39
C ILE A 1 23.03 2.81 -17.70
N PHE A 2 22.52 4.03 -17.69
CA PHE A 2 22.09 4.78 -18.87
C PHE A 2 23.18 4.89 -19.95
N GLU A 3 24.36 5.32 -19.58
CA GLU A 3 25.52 5.41 -20.47
C GLU A 3 25.85 4.06 -21.13
N ARG A 4 25.90 2.95 -20.32
CA ARG A 4 26.14 1.60 -20.82
C ARG A 4 25.05 1.06 -21.77
N LYS A 5 23.86 1.64 -21.73
CA LYS A 5 22.71 1.30 -22.58
C LYS A 5 22.55 2.26 -23.77
N GLY A 6 23.48 3.20 -23.95
CA GLY A 6 23.48 4.15 -25.07
C GLY A 6 22.43 5.25 -24.95
N ILE A 7 21.91 5.52 -23.75
CA ILE A 7 21.01 6.65 -23.52
C ILE A 7 21.81 7.93 -23.63
N PRO A 8 21.42 8.90 -24.46
CA PRO A 8 22.14 10.14 -24.66
C PRO A 8 22.34 10.94 -23.36
N ALA A 9 23.48 11.61 -23.25
CA ALA A 9 23.73 12.52 -22.15
C ALA A 9 22.66 13.63 -22.10
N GLY A 10 22.15 13.94 -20.92
CA GLY A 10 21.08 14.92 -20.72
C GLY A 10 19.65 14.38 -20.89
N ALA A 11 19.47 13.12 -21.32
CA ALA A 11 18.14 12.51 -21.39
C ALA A 11 17.56 12.17 -20.01
N ALA A 12 18.41 11.97 -19.01
CA ALA A 12 17.99 11.76 -17.62
C ALA A 12 18.81 12.68 -16.70
N ASN A 13 18.13 13.49 -15.92
CA ASN A 13 18.74 14.48 -15.04
C ASN A 13 18.20 14.34 -13.62
N LEU A 14 19.07 14.40 -12.61
CA LEU A 14 18.71 14.40 -11.21
C LEU A 14 18.79 15.82 -10.65
N VAL A 15 17.69 16.30 -10.06
CA VAL A 15 17.62 17.57 -9.35
C VAL A 15 17.21 17.30 -7.91
N MET A 16 18.05 17.70 -6.96
CA MET A 16 17.81 17.52 -5.53
C MET A 16 17.14 18.77 -4.94
N GLY A 17 16.21 18.56 -4.00
CA GLY A 17 15.54 19.64 -3.29
C GLY A 17 14.25 19.18 -2.62
N SER A 18 13.61 20.09 -1.88
CA SER A 18 12.34 19.80 -1.25
C SER A 18 11.20 19.67 -2.30
N GLY A 19 10.15 18.91 -1.97
CA GLY A 19 8.96 18.80 -2.81
C GLY A 19 8.31 20.18 -3.09
N ALA A 20 8.33 21.07 -2.10
CA ALA A 20 7.78 22.43 -2.22
C ALA A 20 8.59 23.31 -3.19
N ALA A 21 9.91 23.11 -3.30
CA ALA A 21 10.74 23.91 -4.19
C ALA A 21 10.88 23.26 -5.59
N VAL A 22 11.33 22.01 -5.65
CA VAL A 22 11.63 21.32 -6.92
C VAL A 22 10.35 20.71 -7.51
N GLY A 23 9.61 19.94 -6.70
CA GLY A 23 8.39 19.25 -7.16
C GLY A 23 7.32 20.21 -7.64
N ALA A 24 7.06 21.28 -6.89
CA ALA A 24 6.09 22.32 -7.28
C ALA A 24 6.51 23.01 -8.59
N THR A 25 7.79 23.40 -8.73
CA THR A 25 8.31 24.01 -9.95
C THR A 25 8.14 23.11 -11.18
N ILE A 26 8.41 21.81 -11.05
CA ILE A 26 8.20 20.82 -12.13
C ILE A 26 6.71 20.74 -12.49
N ALA A 27 5.83 20.66 -11.47
CA ALA A 27 4.39 20.57 -11.70
C ALA A 27 3.82 21.83 -12.37
N GLU A 28 4.35 23.01 -12.08
CA GLU A 28 3.90 24.30 -12.61
C GLU A 28 4.51 24.63 -13.98
N SER A 29 5.71 24.13 -14.30
CA SER A 29 6.45 24.52 -15.53
C SER A 29 5.70 24.16 -16.80
N HIS A 30 5.59 25.09 -17.74
CA HIS A 30 5.05 24.87 -19.09
C HIS A 30 5.99 24.04 -19.99
N ASP A 31 7.25 23.87 -19.61
CA ASP A 31 8.25 23.09 -20.36
C ASP A 31 8.21 21.60 -20.01
N VAL A 32 7.33 21.18 -19.10
CA VAL A 32 7.13 19.79 -18.67
C VAL A 32 5.78 19.29 -19.18
N GLU A 33 5.77 18.27 -19.99
CA GLU A 33 4.58 17.73 -20.67
C GLU A 33 3.89 16.61 -19.88
N LEU A 34 4.64 15.89 -19.04
CA LEU A 34 4.16 14.81 -18.18
C LEU A 34 4.77 14.95 -16.79
N VAL A 35 3.96 14.81 -15.75
CA VAL A 35 4.42 14.67 -14.36
C VAL A 35 4.02 13.30 -13.84
N ALA A 36 5.01 12.48 -13.49
CA ALA A 36 4.81 11.24 -12.73
C ALA A 36 5.15 11.50 -11.25
N PHE A 37 4.28 11.05 -10.34
CA PHE A 37 4.44 11.27 -8.91
C PHE A 37 4.00 10.04 -8.11
N THR A 38 4.83 9.64 -7.15
CA THR A 38 4.49 8.63 -6.14
C THR A 38 4.56 9.29 -4.76
N GLY A 39 3.49 9.15 -3.97
CA GLY A 39 3.42 9.70 -2.62
C GLY A 39 2.01 9.78 -2.05
N SER A 40 1.78 10.69 -1.08
CA SER A 40 0.48 10.80 -0.43
C SER A 40 -0.63 11.27 -1.38
N THR A 41 -1.84 10.77 -1.15
CA THR A 41 -3.02 11.10 -1.95
C THR A 41 -3.29 12.61 -2.00
N SER A 42 -3.11 13.31 -0.88
CA SER A 42 -3.35 14.77 -0.81
C SER A 42 -2.37 15.58 -1.66
N ILE A 43 -1.09 15.20 -1.67
CA ILE A 43 -0.07 15.83 -2.51
C ILE A 43 -0.32 15.51 -3.99
N GLY A 44 -0.61 14.25 -4.32
CA GLY A 44 -0.93 13.84 -5.70
C GLY A 44 -2.14 14.58 -6.26
N GLN A 45 -3.18 14.77 -5.46
CA GLN A 45 -4.33 15.61 -5.84
C GLN A 45 -3.95 17.09 -6.11
N GLY A 46 -3.02 17.63 -5.32
CA GLY A 46 -2.46 18.97 -5.54
C GLY A 46 -1.73 19.07 -6.87
N ILE A 47 -0.84 18.12 -7.13
CA ILE A 47 -0.08 18.01 -8.38
C ILE A 47 -1.03 17.86 -9.58
N GLY A 48 -2.04 16.98 -9.49
CA GLY A 48 -3.04 16.81 -10.56
C GLY A 48 -3.79 18.09 -10.89
N ARG A 49 -4.21 18.86 -9.88
CA ARG A 49 -4.85 20.18 -10.10
C ARG A 49 -3.91 21.17 -10.80
N THR A 50 -2.65 21.24 -10.36
CA THR A 50 -1.64 22.12 -10.93
C THR A 50 -1.32 21.71 -12.37
N ALA A 51 -1.11 20.43 -12.63
CA ALA A 51 -0.83 19.90 -13.96
C ALA A 51 -1.98 20.20 -14.94
N MET A 52 -3.22 20.08 -14.49
CA MET A 52 -4.39 20.36 -15.33
C MET A 52 -4.48 21.83 -15.76
N SER A 53 -3.93 22.79 -15.01
CA SER A 53 -3.89 24.19 -15.43
C SER A 53 -3.06 24.41 -16.72
N ASN A 54 -2.13 23.51 -16.99
CA ASN A 54 -1.26 23.50 -18.18
C ASN A 54 -1.64 22.38 -19.18
N VAL A 55 -2.72 21.64 -18.90
CA VAL A 55 -3.19 20.49 -19.70
C VAL A 55 -2.11 19.41 -19.89
N LYS A 56 -1.19 19.28 -18.94
CA LYS A 56 -0.16 18.26 -19.00
C LYS A 56 -0.68 16.91 -18.48
N ARG A 57 -0.12 15.84 -18.96
CA ARG A 57 -0.43 14.47 -18.49
C ARG A 57 0.09 14.25 -17.09
N VAL A 58 -0.57 13.37 -16.35
CA VAL A 58 -0.15 12.97 -15.01
C VAL A 58 -0.18 11.45 -14.87
N GLY A 59 0.89 10.88 -14.33
CA GLY A 59 0.92 9.56 -13.74
C GLY A 59 0.96 9.70 -12.23
N LEU A 60 0.00 9.11 -11.50
CA LEU A 60 -0.09 9.24 -10.04
C LEU A 60 -0.16 7.87 -9.41
N GLU A 61 0.80 7.57 -8.53
CA GLU A 61 0.82 6.41 -7.66
C GLU A 61 0.67 6.90 -6.22
N LEU A 62 -0.48 6.62 -5.62
CA LEU A 62 -0.89 7.25 -4.36
C LEU A 62 -1.13 6.20 -3.27
N GLY A 63 -1.71 6.62 -2.16
CA GLY A 63 -1.96 5.76 -1.01
C GLY A 63 -2.91 4.60 -1.26
N GLY A 64 -2.94 3.66 -0.33
CA GLY A 64 -3.79 2.50 -0.36
C GLY A 64 -4.34 2.11 1.01
N LYS A 65 -5.37 1.26 0.98
CA LYS A 65 -5.92 0.56 2.15
C LYS A 65 -6.30 -0.85 1.73
N SER A 66 -5.30 -1.60 1.28
CA SER A 66 -5.48 -2.85 0.58
C SER A 66 -6.09 -3.94 1.47
N PRO A 67 -7.17 -4.62 1.06
CA PRO A 67 -7.73 -5.75 1.78
C PRO A 67 -6.94 -7.03 1.51
N TYR A 68 -6.84 -7.88 2.53
CA TYR A 68 -6.51 -9.28 2.40
C TYR A 68 -7.72 -10.12 2.81
N VAL A 69 -8.43 -10.69 1.84
CA VAL A 69 -9.61 -11.51 2.05
C VAL A 69 -9.18 -12.96 2.27
N ILE A 70 -9.54 -13.53 3.42
CA ILE A 70 -9.11 -14.87 3.85
C ILE A 70 -10.35 -15.73 4.09
N PHE A 71 -10.50 -16.79 3.29
CA PHE A 71 -11.58 -17.77 3.43
C PHE A 71 -11.20 -18.91 4.37
N GLY A 72 -12.17 -19.57 4.96
CA GLY A 72 -12.01 -20.64 5.94
C GLY A 72 -11.31 -21.92 5.43
N ASP A 73 -11.15 -22.06 4.11
CA ASP A 73 -10.40 -23.14 3.47
C ASP A 73 -8.96 -22.77 3.11
N ALA A 74 -8.47 -21.60 3.53
CA ALA A 74 -7.10 -21.16 3.25
C ALA A 74 -6.07 -22.02 4.02
N ASP A 75 -4.87 -22.16 3.46
CA ASP A 75 -3.75 -22.76 4.17
C ASP A 75 -3.25 -21.82 5.27
N LEU A 76 -3.34 -22.23 6.53
CA LEU A 76 -3.06 -21.39 7.68
C LEU A 76 -1.65 -20.79 7.64
N GLU A 77 -0.63 -21.66 7.56
CA GLU A 77 0.76 -21.23 7.69
C GLU A 77 1.15 -20.30 6.53
N SER A 78 0.83 -20.65 5.30
CA SER A 78 1.08 -19.81 4.14
C SER A 78 0.33 -18.48 4.21
N THR A 79 -0.92 -18.49 4.67
CA THR A 79 -1.74 -17.27 4.80
C THR A 79 -1.20 -16.34 5.87
N VAL A 80 -0.75 -16.87 7.00
CA VAL A 80 -0.12 -16.09 8.06
C VAL A 80 1.19 -15.46 7.58
N GLU A 81 2.07 -16.22 6.91
CA GLU A 81 3.34 -15.67 6.40
C GLU A 81 3.10 -14.55 5.37
N TRP A 82 2.12 -14.72 4.47
CA TRP A 82 1.78 -13.66 3.51
C TRP A 82 1.08 -12.45 4.16
N ALA A 83 0.30 -12.65 5.22
CA ALA A 83 -0.26 -11.55 6.00
C ALA A 83 0.85 -10.76 6.72
N MET A 84 1.79 -11.47 7.37
CA MET A 84 2.95 -10.87 8.02
C MET A 84 3.79 -10.05 7.05
N PHE A 85 4.15 -10.65 5.90
CA PHE A 85 4.89 -9.95 4.85
C PHE A 85 4.09 -8.77 4.30
N GLY A 86 2.81 -8.96 4.02
CA GLY A 86 1.92 -7.97 3.42
C GLY A 86 1.75 -6.69 4.22
N ILE A 87 1.94 -6.74 5.56
CA ILE A 87 1.78 -5.56 6.42
C ILE A 87 3.08 -5.12 7.09
N PHE A 88 3.96 -6.04 7.51
CA PHE A 88 5.11 -5.67 8.32
C PHE A 88 6.40 -5.48 7.52
N PHE A 89 6.45 -5.92 6.26
CA PHE A 89 7.54 -5.57 5.35
C PHE A 89 7.72 -4.05 5.30
N ASN A 90 8.97 -3.59 5.38
CA ASN A 90 9.32 -2.17 5.43
C ASN A 90 8.54 -1.37 6.50
N GLN A 91 8.35 -1.93 7.69
CA GLN A 91 7.62 -1.33 8.82
C GLN A 91 6.16 -0.95 8.48
N GLY A 92 5.57 -1.55 7.44
CA GLY A 92 4.24 -1.17 6.94
C GLY A 92 4.20 0.14 6.15
N GLU A 93 5.34 0.76 5.89
CA GLU A 93 5.49 1.94 5.03
C GLU A 93 5.53 1.53 3.56
N VAL A 94 4.45 0.88 3.12
CA VAL A 94 4.24 0.38 1.76
C VAL A 94 2.85 0.75 1.29
N CYS A 95 2.74 1.46 0.18
CA CYS A 95 1.47 1.96 -0.36
C CYS A 95 0.44 0.85 -0.64
N SER A 96 0.90 -0.34 -1.04
CA SER A 96 0.05 -1.51 -1.29
C SER A 96 -0.12 -2.43 -0.07
N ALA A 97 0.42 -2.08 1.10
CA ALA A 97 0.34 -2.92 2.30
C ALA A 97 -1.09 -3.43 2.55
N THR A 98 -1.22 -4.76 2.74
CA THR A 98 -2.51 -5.38 3.03
C THR A 98 -2.91 -5.17 4.49
N SER A 99 -3.14 -3.90 4.81
CA SER A 99 -3.39 -3.40 6.17
C SER A 99 -4.79 -3.66 6.70
N ARG A 100 -5.70 -4.22 5.88
CA ARG A 100 -7.03 -4.68 6.29
C ARG A 100 -7.17 -6.18 6.04
N ILE A 101 -7.18 -6.98 7.10
CA ILE A 101 -7.54 -8.40 7.03
C ILE A 101 -9.05 -8.52 7.13
N LEU A 102 -9.65 -9.13 6.09
CA LEU A 102 -11.06 -9.52 6.05
C LEU A 102 -11.09 -11.04 6.08
N ILE A 103 -11.55 -11.63 7.19
CA ILE A 103 -11.45 -13.07 7.43
C ILE A 103 -12.81 -13.71 7.63
N GLU A 104 -13.01 -14.90 7.05
CA GLU A 104 -14.22 -15.68 7.29
C GLU A 104 -14.32 -16.05 8.78
N GLU A 105 -15.50 -15.81 9.38
CA GLU A 105 -15.74 -15.97 10.82
C GLU A 105 -15.28 -17.34 11.36
N SER A 106 -15.43 -18.38 10.56
CA SER A 106 -15.03 -19.75 10.92
C SER A 106 -13.53 -19.96 11.06
N PHE A 107 -12.70 -19.08 10.49
CA PHE A 107 -11.22 -19.18 10.49
C PHE A 107 -10.54 -18.13 11.38
N HIS A 108 -11.33 -17.21 11.92
CA HIS A 108 -10.84 -16.05 12.67
C HIS A 108 -9.94 -16.42 13.86
N ASP A 109 -10.40 -17.31 14.72
CA ASP A 109 -9.70 -17.58 16.00
C ASP A 109 -8.35 -18.28 15.75
N GLU A 110 -8.34 -19.30 14.88
CA GLU A 110 -7.13 -20.06 14.53
C GLU A 110 -6.08 -19.16 13.85
N PHE A 111 -6.51 -18.34 12.88
CA PHE A 111 -5.63 -17.39 12.22
C PHE A 111 -5.11 -16.33 13.18
N THR A 112 -6.00 -15.77 14.02
CA THR A 112 -5.64 -14.69 14.96
C THR A 112 -4.63 -15.18 15.99
N GLU A 113 -4.81 -16.36 16.55
CA GLU A 113 -3.84 -16.97 17.47
C GLU A 113 -2.46 -17.11 16.80
N ARG A 114 -2.43 -17.64 15.58
CA ARG A 114 -1.17 -17.90 14.87
C ARG A 114 -0.46 -16.63 14.41
N VAL A 115 -1.19 -15.64 13.89
CA VAL A 115 -0.59 -14.35 13.49
C VAL A 115 -0.06 -13.56 14.70
N LEU A 116 -0.72 -13.66 15.86
CA LEU A 116 -0.24 -13.07 17.11
C LEU A 116 1.06 -13.71 17.59
N GLU A 117 1.15 -15.04 17.57
CA GLU A 117 2.39 -15.76 17.89
C GLU A 117 3.54 -15.28 17.02
N ARG A 118 3.33 -15.23 15.70
CA ARG A 118 4.34 -14.78 14.72
C ARG A 118 4.71 -13.32 14.92
N THR A 119 3.74 -12.44 15.13
CA THR A 119 3.97 -11.00 15.34
C THR A 119 4.78 -10.74 16.62
N ASN A 120 4.51 -11.46 17.70
CA ASN A 120 5.24 -11.31 18.96
C ASN A 120 6.68 -11.85 18.88
N ALA A 121 6.98 -12.72 17.93
CA ALA A 121 8.31 -13.26 17.69
C ALA A 121 9.20 -12.33 16.84
N LEU A 122 8.65 -11.27 16.21
CA LEU A 122 9.42 -10.34 15.40
C LEU A 122 10.44 -9.58 16.25
N SER A 123 11.68 -9.56 15.77
CA SER A 123 12.75 -8.74 16.31
C SER A 123 12.61 -7.29 15.86
N ILE A 124 12.87 -6.35 16.79
CA ILE A 124 12.82 -4.91 16.51
C ILE A 124 14.17 -4.31 16.93
N GLY A 125 14.83 -3.58 16.03
CA GLY A 125 16.16 -3.06 16.33
C GLY A 125 16.79 -2.22 15.24
N ASP A 126 18.09 -1.93 15.41
CA ASP A 126 18.90 -1.21 14.46
C ASP A 126 18.91 -1.93 13.10
N PRO A 127 18.50 -1.27 11.99
CA PRO A 127 18.49 -1.86 10.65
C PRO A 127 19.85 -2.42 10.19
N LEU A 128 20.96 -1.96 10.74
CA LEU A 128 22.30 -2.49 10.43
C LEU A 128 22.57 -3.86 11.08
N GLN A 129 21.71 -4.29 12.00
CA GLN A 129 21.78 -5.61 12.66
C GLN A 129 20.77 -6.62 12.07
N ASP A 130 20.13 -6.28 10.94
CA ASP A 130 19.16 -7.13 10.22
C ASP A 130 17.99 -7.62 11.08
N PRO A 131 17.29 -6.74 11.83
CA PRO A 131 16.06 -7.10 12.53
C PRO A 131 14.90 -7.26 11.54
N ASP A 132 13.81 -7.91 11.98
CA ASP A 132 12.58 -8.02 11.19
C ASP A 132 11.90 -6.65 11.00
N ILE A 133 11.98 -5.77 12.02
CA ILE A 133 11.35 -4.44 12.03
C ILE A 133 12.38 -3.37 12.39
N GLY A 134 12.55 -2.41 11.50
CA GLY A 134 13.36 -1.21 11.69
C GLY A 134 12.57 -0.01 12.21
N ALA A 135 13.21 1.17 12.15
CA ALA A 135 12.56 2.44 12.48
C ALA A 135 11.68 2.91 11.31
N VAL A 136 10.56 3.57 11.61
CA VAL A 136 9.79 4.33 10.60
C VAL A 136 10.58 5.57 10.16
N VAL A 137 10.20 6.13 9.01
CA VAL A 137 11.01 7.13 8.28
C VAL A 137 11.30 8.42 9.05
N SER A 138 10.45 8.81 10.00
CA SER A 138 10.61 10.07 10.74
C SER A 138 9.81 10.09 12.05
N GLU A 139 10.14 11.07 12.91
CA GLU A 139 9.37 11.34 14.13
C GLU A 139 7.91 11.74 13.82
N GLU A 140 7.71 12.53 12.76
CA GLU A 140 6.39 12.94 12.31
C GLU A 140 5.54 11.72 11.94
N GLN A 141 6.10 10.79 11.18
CA GLN A 141 5.42 9.55 10.80
C GLN A 141 5.13 8.68 12.03
N MET A 142 6.10 8.54 12.93
CA MET A 142 5.88 7.81 14.18
C MET A 142 4.69 8.39 14.97
N ASN A 143 4.66 9.71 15.14
CA ASN A 143 3.60 10.38 15.88
C ASN A 143 2.24 10.22 15.18
N THR A 144 2.21 10.27 13.85
CA THR A 144 1.01 10.01 13.04
C THR A 144 0.47 8.60 13.29
N VAL A 145 1.33 7.58 13.21
CA VAL A 145 0.94 6.18 13.47
C VAL A 145 0.42 5.99 14.90
N LEU A 146 1.12 6.55 15.89
CA LEU A 146 0.69 6.47 17.30
C LEU A 146 -0.66 7.17 17.51
N GLN A 147 -0.94 8.27 16.81
CA GLN A 147 -2.25 8.93 16.88
C GLN A 147 -3.36 8.04 16.32
N TYR A 148 -3.13 7.35 15.19
CA TYR A 148 -4.09 6.36 14.65
C TYR A 148 -4.33 5.21 15.64
N ILE A 149 -3.30 4.73 16.30
CA ILE A 149 -3.39 3.69 17.34
C ILE A 149 -4.29 4.15 18.50
N GLU A 150 -4.08 5.36 19.01
CA GLU A 150 -4.89 5.90 20.11
C GLU A 150 -6.34 6.16 19.69
N ASN A 151 -6.55 6.65 18.46
CA ASN A 151 -7.88 6.84 17.92
C ASN A 151 -8.62 5.48 17.82
N ALA A 152 -7.98 4.44 17.29
CA ALA A 152 -8.56 3.11 17.19
C ALA A 152 -8.98 2.54 18.55
N LYS A 153 -8.13 2.69 19.58
CA LYS A 153 -8.47 2.30 20.95
C LYS A 153 -9.70 3.07 21.46
N SER A 154 -9.75 4.39 21.20
CA SER A 154 -10.87 5.24 21.62
C SER A 154 -12.18 4.95 20.88
N GLU A 155 -12.10 4.51 19.63
CA GLU A 155 -13.21 4.07 18.80
C GLU A 155 -13.70 2.64 19.18
N GLY A 156 -12.98 1.94 20.07
CA GLY A 156 -13.37 0.64 20.60
C GLY A 156 -12.75 -0.58 19.92
N ALA A 157 -11.77 -0.39 19.01
CA ALA A 157 -11.02 -1.49 18.43
C ALA A 157 -10.20 -2.21 19.52
N LYS A 158 -10.19 -3.54 19.48
CA LYS A 158 -9.46 -4.37 20.44
C LYS A 158 -8.00 -4.53 20.00
N CYS A 159 -7.08 -3.86 20.67
CA CYS A 159 -5.64 -4.05 20.44
C CYS A 159 -5.21 -5.41 20.99
N LEU A 160 -4.78 -6.31 20.10
CA LEU A 160 -4.34 -7.66 20.45
C LEU A 160 -2.85 -7.72 20.81
N CYS A 161 -2.02 -6.90 20.14
CA CYS A 161 -0.60 -6.75 20.46
C CYS A 161 -0.09 -5.38 19.97
N GLY A 162 1.09 -4.98 20.44
CA GLY A 162 1.70 -3.71 20.09
C GLY A 162 0.97 -2.51 20.69
N GLY A 163 0.61 -1.55 19.84
CA GLY A 163 -0.16 -0.37 20.24
C GLY A 163 0.64 0.70 20.96
N GLU A 164 1.97 0.73 20.80
CA GLU A 164 2.87 1.63 21.50
C GLU A 164 4.19 1.85 20.75
N ARG A 165 4.89 2.93 21.10
CA ARG A 165 6.29 3.13 20.73
C ARG A 165 7.17 2.05 21.34
N TYR A 166 8.14 1.54 20.60
CA TYR A 166 9.14 0.61 21.09
C TYR A 166 10.39 1.36 21.53
N THR A 167 10.76 1.24 22.81
CA THR A 167 11.85 2.03 23.43
C THR A 167 12.90 1.17 24.15
N LYS A 168 12.95 -0.14 23.84
CA LYS A 168 13.94 -1.02 24.48
C LYS A 168 15.30 -0.85 23.84
N ASN A 169 16.36 -0.91 24.68
CA ASN A 169 17.76 -0.83 24.26
C ASN A 169 18.03 0.44 23.43
N GLU A 170 18.76 0.30 22.32
CA GLU A 170 19.13 1.35 21.36
C GLU A 170 17.93 1.99 20.66
N CYS A 171 16.75 1.36 20.71
CA CYS A 171 15.54 1.88 20.08
C CYS A 171 14.93 3.08 20.81
N SER A 172 15.42 3.41 22.03
CA SER A 172 14.88 4.52 22.83
C SER A 172 14.99 5.89 22.16
N GLU A 173 16.06 6.11 21.39
CA GLU A 173 16.33 7.36 20.69
C GLU A 173 15.81 7.39 19.24
N GLY A 174 15.31 6.25 18.74
CA GLY A 174 14.81 6.11 17.36
C GLY A 174 13.29 6.13 17.25
N PHE A 175 12.79 6.01 16.04
CA PHE A 175 11.37 6.10 15.70
C PHE A 175 10.77 4.70 15.51
N PHE A 176 10.78 3.89 16.57
CA PHE A 176 10.35 2.49 16.51
C PHE A 176 8.93 2.32 17.06
N ILE A 177 8.11 1.54 16.36
CA ILE A 177 6.74 1.20 16.74
C ILE A 177 6.62 -0.33 16.81
N ARG A 178 5.97 -0.83 17.84
CA ARG A 178 5.68 -2.26 17.91
C ARG A 178 4.65 -2.64 16.85
N PRO A 179 4.88 -3.72 16.09
CA PRO A 179 3.87 -4.31 15.21
C PRO A 179 2.55 -4.48 15.96
N THR A 180 1.48 -3.93 15.37
CA THR A 180 0.21 -3.73 16.05
C THR A 180 -0.92 -4.40 15.28
N ILE A 181 -1.73 -5.20 15.98
CA ILE A 181 -2.92 -5.85 15.44
C ILE A 181 -4.14 -5.36 16.22
N PHE A 182 -5.10 -4.80 15.49
CA PHE A 182 -6.41 -4.48 16.01
C PHE A 182 -7.45 -5.47 15.50
N ASP A 183 -8.25 -6.01 16.42
CA ASP A 183 -9.38 -6.89 16.16
C ASP A 183 -10.70 -6.21 16.48
N GLN A 184 -11.81 -6.84 16.08
CA GLN A 184 -13.18 -6.33 16.27
C GLN A 184 -13.36 -4.91 15.70
N CYS A 185 -12.66 -4.64 14.59
CA CYS A 185 -12.79 -3.37 13.90
C CYS A 185 -14.10 -3.31 13.10
N THR A 186 -14.73 -2.13 13.09
CA THR A 186 -15.93 -1.87 12.29
C THR A 186 -15.60 -0.93 11.12
N SER A 187 -16.41 -0.97 10.07
CA SER A 187 -16.16 -0.21 8.83
C SER A 187 -16.20 1.31 9.01
N ASP A 188 -16.79 1.81 10.09
CA ASP A 188 -16.85 3.23 10.43
C ASP A 188 -15.60 3.77 11.13
N MET A 189 -14.77 2.90 11.69
CA MET A 189 -13.53 3.30 12.39
C MET A 189 -12.53 3.97 11.46
N THR A 190 -11.89 5.03 11.94
CA THR A 190 -10.88 5.82 11.21
C THR A 190 -9.73 4.93 10.73
N ILE A 191 -9.26 4.03 11.58
CA ILE A 191 -8.15 3.12 11.28
C ILE A 191 -8.46 2.11 10.17
N VAL A 192 -9.73 1.84 9.88
CA VAL A 192 -10.19 0.99 8.77
C VAL A 192 -10.28 1.77 7.47
N LYS A 193 -10.68 3.04 7.53
CA LYS A 193 -10.89 3.92 6.36
C LYS A 193 -9.64 4.54 5.81
N GLU A 194 -8.71 4.95 6.69
CA GLU A 194 -7.58 5.79 6.34
C GLU A 194 -6.26 4.99 6.29
N GLU A 195 -5.33 5.46 5.47
CA GLU A 195 -3.99 4.89 5.36
C GLU A 195 -3.15 5.29 6.57
N VAL A 196 -2.71 4.32 7.37
CA VAL A 196 -1.86 4.56 8.54
C VAL A 196 -0.39 4.72 8.14
N PHE A 197 0.05 3.98 7.12
CA PHE A 197 1.43 3.94 6.62
C PHE A 197 2.45 3.60 7.72
N GLY A 198 2.21 2.49 8.41
CA GLY A 198 3.01 1.99 9.53
C GLY A 198 2.66 0.55 9.88
N PRO A 199 3.34 -0.07 10.86
CA PRO A 199 3.20 -1.49 11.17
C PRO A 199 1.89 -1.79 11.95
N VAL A 200 0.75 -1.47 11.35
CA VAL A 200 -0.57 -1.56 11.96
C VAL A 200 -1.55 -2.23 11.02
N VAL A 201 -2.22 -3.27 11.48
CA VAL A 201 -3.23 -4.01 10.72
C VAL A 201 -4.54 -4.09 11.48
N THR A 202 -5.66 -4.07 10.74
CA THR A 202 -7.01 -4.26 11.27
C THR A 202 -7.58 -5.61 10.83
N VAL A 203 -8.34 -6.26 11.71
CA VAL A 203 -9.04 -7.52 11.44
C VAL A 203 -10.54 -7.29 11.56
N GLN A 204 -11.26 -7.72 10.52
CA GLN A 204 -12.72 -7.70 10.45
C GLN A 204 -13.19 -9.07 9.96
N THR A 205 -14.31 -9.54 10.47
CA THR A 205 -14.89 -10.82 10.06
C THR A 205 -16.00 -10.65 9.03
N PHE A 206 -16.17 -11.64 8.15
CA PHE A 206 -17.32 -11.76 7.23
C PHE A 206 -17.91 -13.18 7.29
N LYS A 207 -19.14 -13.34 6.81
CA LYS A 207 -19.87 -14.63 6.79
C LYS A 207 -20.07 -15.18 5.39
N THR A 208 -20.10 -14.33 4.39
CA THR A 208 -20.38 -14.73 3.00
C THR A 208 -19.40 -14.10 2.03
N GLU A 209 -19.19 -14.76 0.88
CA GLU A 209 -18.38 -14.24 -0.21
C GLU A 209 -18.85 -12.85 -0.69
N ALA A 210 -20.16 -12.62 -0.74
CA ALA A 210 -20.72 -11.33 -1.15
C ALA A 210 -20.36 -10.22 -0.15
N GLU A 211 -20.46 -10.49 1.14
CA GLU A 211 -20.07 -9.58 2.20
C GLU A 211 -18.56 -9.27 2.14
N ALA A 212 -17.71 -10.29 1.92
CA ALA A 212 -16.27 -10.09 1.76
C ALA A 212 -15.93 -9.15 0.60
N ILE A 213 -16.60 -9.30 -0.55
CA ILE A 213 -16.42 -8.42 -1.73
C ILE A 213 -16.91 -7.00 -1.43
N GLU A 214 -18.05 -6.84 -0.78
CA GLU A 214 -18.58 -5.55 -0.37
C GLU A 214 -17.59 -4.83 0.56
N MET A 215 -17.18 -5.49 1.65
CA MET A 215 -16.20 -4.95 2.60
C MET A 215 -14.85 -4.62 1.94
N ALA A 216 -14.36 -5.48 1.03
CA ALA A 216 -13.11 -5.24 0.31
C ALA A 216 -13.18 -3.96 -0.53
N ASN A 217 -14.33 -3.68 -1.13
CA ASN A 217 -14.57 -2.51 -1.97
C ASN A 217 -14.97 -1.24 -1.19
N ASP A 218 -15.33 -1.36 0.09
CA ASP A 218 -15.74 -0.24 0.96
C ASP A 218 -14.51 0.58 1.41
N THR A 219 -13.90 1.24 0.46
CA THR A 219 -12.75 2.13 0.65
C THR A 219 -12.64 3.09 -0.54
N PRO A 220 -12.18 4.32 -0.35
CA PRO A 220 -11.89 5.24 -1.46
C PRO A 220 -10.65 4.80 -2.26
N PHE A 221 -9.86 3.88 -1.74
CA PHE A 221 -8.63 3.39 -2.36
C PHE A 221 -8.86 2.15 -3.24
N GLY A 222 -7.85 1.81 -4.03
CA GLY A 222 -7.87 0.64 -4.90
C GLY A 222 -6.49 0.32 -5.48
N LEU A 223 -5.43 0.37 -4.64
CA LEU A 223 -4.08 0.07 -5.11
C LEU A 223 -3.84 -1.43 -5.20
N GLY A 224 -4.07 -2.16 -4.12
CA GLY A 224 -3.85 -3.60 -4.06
C GLY A 224 -5.00 -4.36 -3.40
N ALA A 225 -5.06 -5.67 -3.63
CA ALA A 225 -5.91 -6.60 -2.91
C ALA A 225 -5.35 -8.03 -2.98
N ALA A 226 -5.51 -8.79 -1.89
CA ALA A 226 -5.12 -10.20 -1.86
C ALA A 226 -6.30 -11.09 -1.45
N VAL A 227 -6.31 -12.34 -1.92
CA VAL A 227 -7.30 -13.35 -1.56
C VAL A 227 -6.60 -14.67 -1.25
N SER A 228 -6.92 -15.29 -0.11
CA SER A 228 -6.47 -16.63 0.25
C SER A 228 -7.63 -17.62 0.33
N THR A 229 -7.53 -18.70 -0.43
CA THR A 229 -8.44 -19.85 -0.46
C THR A 229 -7.82 -21.00 -1.25
N GLN A 230 -8.12 -22.24 -0.92
CA GLN A 230 -7.73 -23.39 -1.73
C GLN A 230 -8.63 -23.58 -2.97
N ASN A 231 -9.77 -22.90 -3.03
CA ASN A 231 -10.69 -22.93 -4.18
C ASN A 231 -10.32 -21.87 -5.21
N ILE A 232 -9.54 -22.25 -6.23
CA ILE A 232 -9.07 -21.32 -7.28
C ILE A 232 -10.23 -20.66 -8.05
N ALA A 233 -11.36 -21.33 -8.24
CA ALA A 233 -12.52 -20.75 -8.90
C ALA A 233 -13.13 -19.62 -8.05
N ARG A 234 -13.18 -19.78 -6.72
CA ARG A 234 -13.56 -18.74 -5.77
C ARG A 234 -12.56 -17.59 -5.82
N ALA A 235 -11.27 -17.88 -5.72
CA ALA A 235 -10.23 -16.86 -5.75
C ALA A 235 -10.33 -15.96 -6.98
N ILE A 236 -10.46 -16.55 -8.17
CA ILE A 236 -10.59 -15.81 -9.44
C ILE A 236 -11.90 -14.99 -9.48
N ARG A 237 -13.00 -15.53 -8.99
CA ARG A 237 -14.28 -14.82 -8.97
C ARG A 237 -14.22 -13.62 -8.03
N VAL A 238 -13.74 -13.81 -6.81
CA VAL A 238 -13.66 -12.75 -5.80
C VAL A 238 -12.69 -11.65 -6.24
N ILE A 239 -11.48 -12.03 -6.70
CA ILE A 239 -10.46 -11.03 -7.05
C ILE A 239 -10.89 -10.16 -8.25
N LYS A 240 -11.70 -10.68 -9.17
CA LYS A 240 -12.26 -9.92 -10.30
C LYS A 240 -13.29 -8.88 -9.88
N GLU A 241 -14.01 -9.12 -8.78
CA GLU A 241 -15.02 -8.21 -8.25
C GLU A 241 -14.41 -7.12 -7.34
N ILE A 242 -13.17 -7.32 -6.84
CA ILE A 242 -12.48 -6.33 -6.05
C ILE A 242 -11.86 -5.25 -6.95
N ARG A 243 -12.20 -4.00 -6.68
CA ARG A 243 -11.76 -2.83 -7.46
C ARG A 243 -10.37 -2.36 -7.02
N ALA A 244 -9.34 -3.13 -7.37
CA ALA A 244 -7.93 -2.82 -7.14
C ALA A 244 -7.11 -3.05 -8.42
N GLY A 245 -6.04 -2.27 -8.59
CA GLY A 245 -5.20 -2.36 -9.79
C GLY A 245 -4.19 -3.51 -9.73
N ASN A 246 -3.71 -3.86 -8.53
CA ASN A 246 -2.77 -4.93 -8.30
C ASN A 246 -3.41 -6.00 -7.43
N THR A 247 -3.42 -7.24 -7.87
CA THR A 247 -4.15 -8.28 -7.17
C THR A 247 -3.36 -9.58 -7.05
N TRP A 248 -3.54 -10.28 -5.91
CA TRP A 248 -2.81 -11.48 -5.59
C TRP A 248 -3.74 -12.60 -5.12
N ILE A 249 -3.41 -13.82 -5.45
CA ILE A 249 -4.09 -15.03 -4.96
C ILE A 249 -3.07 -15.89 -4.22
N ASN A 250 -3.37 -16.23 -2.97
CA ASN A 250 -2.54 -17.01 -2.06
C ASN A 250 -1.12 -16.46 -1.87
N CYS A 251 -0.96 -15.15 -2.04
CA CYS A 251 0.26 -14.38 -1.78
C CYS A 251 -0.10 -12.91 -1.61
N SER A 252 0.87 -12.08 -1.21
CA SER A 252 0.72 -10.63 -1.10
C SER A 252 2.05 -9.94 -1.43
N GLN A 253 2.00 -8.85 -2.18
CA GLN A 253 3.11 -7.96 -2.56
C GLN A 253 4.08 -8.43 -3.67
N PRO A 254 4.11 -9.67 -4.24
CA PRO A 254 4.99 -9.92 -5.38
C PRO A 254 4.77 -8.90 -6.49
N THR A 255 5.87 -8.30 -6.96
CA THR A 255 5.86 -7.28 -8.02
C THR A 255 6.83 -7.70 -9.13
N PHE A 256 6.42 -7.52 -10.38
CA PHE A 256 7.20 -7.91 -11.56
C PHE A 256 7.36 -6.71 -12.49
N ASN A 257 8.57 -6.43 -12.94
CA ASN A 257 8.85 -5.30 -13.84
C ASN A 257 8.09 -5.40 -15.18
N GLU A 258 7.71 -6.60 -15.59
CA GLU A 258 6.99 -6.89 -16.84
C GLU A 258 5.47 -6.71 -16.71
N ALA A 259 4.95 -6.68 -15.48
CA ALA A 259 3.53 -6.50 -15.20
C ALA A 259 3.18 -5.03 -14.93
N PRO A 260 2.04 -4.54 -15.44
CA PRO A 260 1.62 -3.18 -15.14
C PRO A 260 1.33 -3.01 -13.65
N TRP A 261 1.73 -1.87 -13.11
CA TRP A 261 1.45 -1.46 -11.73
C TRP A 261 0.63 -0.18 -11.72
N GLY A 262 -0.34 -0.06 -10.81
CA GLY A 262 -1.08 1.17 -10.61
C GLY A 262 -2.42 0.98 -9.91
N GLY A 263 -2.93 2.07 -9.33
CA GLY A 263 -4.13 2.08 -8.51
C GLY A 263 -5.42 2.36 -9.30
N TYR A 264 -6.55 1.93 -8.69
CA TYR A 264 -7.90 2.36 -9.03
C TYR A 264 -8.34 3.46 -8.04
N LYS A 265 -9.46 4.10 -8.32
CA LYS A 265 -10.10 5.10 -7.43
C LYS A 265 -9.09 6.19 -7.02
N MET A 266 -8.97 6.48 -5.71
CA MET A 266 -8.05 7.51 -5.20
C MET A 266 -6.60 7.03 -5.04
N SER A 267 -6.29 5.80 -5.41
CA SER A 267 -4.91 5.27 -5.36
C SER A 267 -4.06 5.63 -6.57
N GLY A 268 -4.64 6.21 -7.63
CA GLY A 268 -3.81 6.71 -8.70
C GLY A 268 -4.49 6.88 -10.05
N ILE A 269 -3.69 7.37 -11.00
CA ILE A 269 -4.03 7.57 -12.42
C ILE A 269 -2.84 7.09 -13.23
N GLY A 270 -3.10 6.36 -14.33
CA GLY A 270 -2.06 5.79 -15.17
C GLY A 270 -1.57 4.42 -14.70
N ARG A 271 -0.53 3.94 -15.34
CA ARG A 271 0.16 2.69 -14.98
C ARG A 271 1.67 2.88 -15.08
N GLU A 272 2.37 2.27 -14.15
CA GLU A 272 3.82 2.09 -14.21
C GLU A 272 4.16 0.65 -14.57
N LEU A 273 5.41 0.37 -14.89
CA LEU A 273 5.94 -0.93 -15.27
C LEU A 273 5.28 -1.55 -16.52
N GLY A 274 5.87 -2.64 -16.99
CA GLY A 274 5.43 -3.32 -18.21
C GLY A 274 5.36 -2.41 -19.45
N VAL A 275 4.65 -2.85 -20.45
CA VAL A 275 4.43 -2.08 -21.69
C VAL A 275 3.57 -0.83 -21.42
N HIS A 276 2.60 -0.93 -20.52
CA HIS A 276 1.70 0.18 -20.19
C HIS A 276 2.43 1.35 -19.52
N GLY A 277 3.41 1.07 -18.64
CA GLY A 277 4.26 2.12 -18.09
C GLY A 277 5.09 2.85 -19.16
N LEU A 278 5.53 2.15 -20.20
CA LEU A 278 6.23 2.77 -21.31
C LEU A 278 5.28 3.65 -22.17
N GLU A 279 4.05 3.21 -22.37
CA GLU A 279 3.03 3.93 -23.14
C GLU A 279 2.69 5.30 -22.51
N GLU A 280 2.79 5.46 -21.19
CA GLU A 280 2.58 6.74 -20.50
C GLU A 280 3.58 7.83 -20.97
N TYR A 281 4.77 7.44 -21.43
CA TYR A 281 5.81 8.35 -21.91
C TYR A 281 5.79 8.54 -23.44
N GLN A 282 4.74 8.07 -24.12
CA GLN A 282 4.61 8.15 -25.57
C GLN A 282 3.38 8.96 -26.00
N GLU A 283 3.47 9.56 -27.17
CA GLU A 283 2.39 10.31 -27.80
C GLU A 283 1.97 9.64 -29.12
N ILE A 284 0.67 9.48 -29.32
CA ILE A 284 0.11 8.90 -30.56
C ILE A 284 -0.10 10.04 -31.57
N LYS A 285 0.50 9.89 -32.75
CA LYS A 285 0.31 10.82 -33.89
C LYS A 285 -0.34 10.11 -35.06
N GLN A 286 -1.43 10.66 -35.57
CA GLN A 286 -2.06 10.24 -36.81
C GLN A 286 -1.51 11.07 -37.98
N ILE A 287 -1.13 10.41 -39.07
CA ILE A 287 -0.67 11.05 -40.32
C ILE A 287 -1.58 10.60 -41.44
N ASN A 288 -2.23 11.55 -42.14
CA ASN A 288 -3.06 11.30 -43.30
C ASN A 288 -2.34 11.88 -44.53
N ILE A 289 -2.21 11.09 -45.60
CA ILE A 289 -1.58 11.47 -46.87
C ILE A 289 -2.60 11.27 -47.96
N ASN A 290 -2.88 12.33 -48.73
CA ASN A 290 -3.64 12.26 -49.98
C ASN A 290 -2.63 12.27 -51.14
N LEU A 291 -2.60 11.18 -51.94
CA LEU A 291 -1.73 11.01 -53.12
C LEU A 291 -2.49 11.32 -54.40
#